data_d888a6bfe768ab66c2bf658f487e36fd
#
_entry.id   d888a6bfe768ab66c2bf658f487e36fd
#
_cell.length_a   1.000
_cell.length_b   1.000
_cell.length_c   1.000
_cell.angle_alpha   90.00
_cell.angle_beta   90.00
_cell.angle_gamma   90.00
#
_symmetry.space_group_name_H-M   'P 1'
#
loop_
_entity.id
_entity.type
_entity.pdbx_description
1 polymer ?
#
loop_
_entity_poly.entity_id
_entity_poly.type
_entity_poly.pdbx_seq_one_letter_code
_entity_poly.pdbx_strand_id
1 'polypeptide(L)'
;AHLRYSFRFRPGSRPDCIYGGVYQGIGVSYYSFGNRGELGNPVAVYLFQGARIARISPLVSFNYEWNFGLSAGWKPYDNDYNSYNGAVGSRVNAYLNAGIYLNWSLSRYFDFIIGGDFTHFSNGNTKFPNAGVNTTGAKIGLVYNFNREEADLTKSLVHPYVPRFPRHISYDLVLFGSWRRKGVYVESGKQIASPGSYPVAGFNFAPMYNLNYKLRFGVSLDGVYDGSANVYTEDRIVEYDYDGGSGTSGRRFLVPGIQHQLALGLSGRAEYV
;
A
#
# COMPACT_ATOMS: atom_id res chain seq x y z
N ALA A 1 -0.20 17.54 5.25
CA ALA A 1 0.63 17.72 6.46
C ALA A 1 0.74 16.40 7.20
N HIS A 2 1.90 16.14 7.85
CA HIS A 2 2.17 14.88 8.56
C HIS A 2 2.69 15.18 9.96
N LEU A 3 2.20 14.43 10.94
CA LEU A 3 2.74 14.35 12.29
C LEU A 3 3.11 12.90 12.57
N ARG A 4 4.34 12.63 13.04
CA ARG A 4 4.88 11.27 13.17
C ARG A 4 5.67 11.12 14.45
N TYR A 5 5.62 9.89 15.00
CA TYR A 5 6.43 9.48 16.12
C TYR A 5 7.10 8.14 15.78
N SER A 6 8.43 8.05 15.96
CA SER A 6 9.19 6.87 15.59
C SER A 6 10.23 6.47 16.62
N PHE A 7 10.57 5.19 16.59
CA PHE A 7 11.65 4.58 17.33
C PHE A 7 12.72 4.11 16.35
N ARG A 8 13.97 4.25 16.74
CA ARG A 8 15.12 3.69 16.02
C ARG A 8 16.09 3.05 16.98
N PHE A 9 16.88 2.14 16.48
CA PHE A 9 18.01 1.63 17.26
C PHE A 9 19.05 2.71 17.50
N ARG A 10 19.73 2.61 18.63
CA ARG A 10 20.82 3.54 18.95
C ARG A 10 21.89 3.47 17.86
N PRO A 11 22.36 4.62 17.33
CA PRO A 11 23.41 4.65 16.32
C PRO A 11 24.66 3.88 16.74
N GLY A 12 25.21 3.08 15.82
CA GLY A 12 26.38 2.23 16.07
C GLY A 12 26.10 1.00 16.92
N SER A 13 24.88 0.73 17.33
CA SER A 13 24.49 -0.55 17.94
C SER A 13 24.50 -1.67 16.89
N ARG A 14 24.61 -2.91 17.37
CA ARG A 14 24.57 -4.09 16.48
C ARG A 14 23.34 -4.14 15.58
N PRO A 15 22.09 -3.91 16.06
CA PRO A 15 20.92 -3.83 15.18
C PRO A 15 21.01 -2.70 14.17
N ASP A 16 21.52 -1.51 14.56
CA ASP A 16 21.71 -0.40 13.63
C ASP A 16 22.67 -0.76 12.48
N CYS A 17 23.77 -1.46 12.80
CA CYS A 17 24.71 -1.92 11.78
C CYS A 17 24.17 -3.02 10.88
N ILE A 18 23.35 -3.94 11.42
CA ILE A 18 22.73 -5.02 10.66
C ILE A 18 21.66 -4.46 9.71
N TYR A 19 20.74 -3.65 10.22
CA TYR A 19 19.53 -3.24 9.50
C TYR A 19 19.63 -1.85 8.85
N GLY A 20 20.80 -1.18 8.95
CA GLY A 20 21.03 0.07 8.23
C GLY A 20 20.32 1.28 8.81
N GLY A 21 20.22 1.35 10.14
CA GLY A 21 19.55 2.48 10.80
C GLY A 21 18.04 2.48 10.62
N VAL A 22 17.44 1.29 10.67
CA VAL A 22 16.00 1.11 10.56
C VAL A 22 15.27 1.85 11.68
N TYR A 23 14.18 2.46 11.33
CA TYR A 23 13.24 3.09 12.26
C TYR A 23 11.82 2.71 11.86
N GLN A 24 10.92 2.73 12.84
CA GLN A 24 9.50 2.44 12.64
C GLN A 24 8.66 3.27 13.60
N GLY A 25 7.41 3.50 13.26
CA GLY A 25 6.55 4.33 14.09
C GLY A 25 5.12 4.42 13.60
N ILE A 26 4.42 5.39 14.18
CA ILE A 26 3.03 5.71 13.86
C ILE A 26 2.94 7.16 13.36
N GLY A 27 2.03 7.39 12.44
CA GLY A 27 1.81 8.73 11.89
C GLY A 27 0.35 9.04 11.61
N VAL A 28 0.09 10.33 11.56
CA VAL A 28 -1.19 10.90 11.13
C VAL A 28 -0.91 11.90 10.02
N SER A 29 -1.70 11.87 8.96
CA SER A 29 -1.59 12.83 7.85
C SER A 29 -2.94 13.39 7.48
N TYR A 30 -2.95 14.65 7.12
CA TYR A 30 -4.09 15.36 6.54
C TYR A 30 -3.82 15.66 5.07
N TYR A 31 -4.80 15.36 4.23
CA TYR A 31 -4.74 15.60 2.79
C TYR A 31 -5.84 16.56 2.34
N SER A 32 -5.47 17.45 1.44
CA SER A 32 -6.41 18.32 0.72
C SER A 32 -6.08 18.24 -0.78
N PHE A 33 -7.05 17.84 -1.57
CA PHE A 33 -6.90 17.67 -3.01
C PHE A 33 -7.45 18.88 -3.81
N GLY A 34 -7.81 19.97 -3.11
CA GLY A 34 -8.43 21.14 -3.75
C GLY A 34 -9.90 20.94 -4.13
N ASN A 35 -10.42 19.72 -4.06
CA ASN A 35 -11.81 19.39 -4.38
C ASN A 35 -12.52 18.74 -3.17
N ARG A 36 -12.77 19.55 -2.13
CA ARG A 36 -13.48 19.12 -0.93
C ARG A 36 -14.92 18.65 -1.22
N GLY A 37 -15.53 19.22 -2.26
CA GLY A 37 -16.91 18.92 -2.65
C GLY A 37 -17.06 17.46 -3.07
N GLU A 38 -16.13 16.95 -3.85
CA GLU A 38 -16.19 15.63 -4.47
C GLU A 38 -15.34 14.57 -3.72
N LEU A 39 -14.12 14.90 -3.34
CA LEU A 39 -13.19 13.94 -2.70
C LEU A 39 -13.19 14.01 -1.17
N GLY A 40 -13.56 15.15 -0.59
CA GLY A 40 -13.37 15.40 0.82
C GLY A 40 -11.94 15.82 1.16
N ASN A 41 -11.64 15.85 2.47
CA ASN A 41 -10.29 16.09 2.99
C ASN A 41 -9.94 14.95 3.97
N PRO A 42 -9.38 13.86 3.49
CA PRO A 42 -9.15 12.70 4.32
C PRO A 42 -7.98 12.88 5.30
N VAL A 43 -8.13 12.21 6.43
CA VAL A 43 -7.07 11.99 7.41
C VAL A 43 -6.63 10.53 7.33
N ALA A 44 -5.34 10.28 7.25
CA ALA A 44 -4.77 8.94 7.33
C ALA A 44 -4.08 8.70 8.66
N VAL A 45 -4.26 7.50 9.23
CA VAL A 45 -3.51 6.98 10.37
C VAL A 45 -2.76 5.75 9.88
N TYR A 46 -1.47 5.69 10.14
CA TYR A 46 -0.62 4.68 9.53
C TYR A 46 0.57 4.27 10.41
N LEU A 47 1.05 3.06 10.17
CA LEU A 47 2.36 2.60 10.56
C LEU A 47 3.35 2.93 9.47
N PHE A 48 4.59 3.19 9.84
CA PHE A 48 5.65 3.40 8.87
C PHE A 48 6.96 2.74 9.29
N GLN A 49 7.75 2.41 8.30
CA GLN A 49 9.09 1.91 8.46
C GLN A 49 9.99 2.53 7.39
N GLY A 50 11.22 2.81 7.77
CA GLY A 50 12.24 3.26 6.84
C GLY A 50 13.62 2.83 7.30
N ALA A 51 14.58 2.96 6.39
CA ALA A 51 15.98 2.71 6.69
C ALA A 51 16.88 3.56 5.80
N ARG A 52 18.12 3.64 6.19
CA ARG A 52 19.17 4.28 5.41
C ARG A 52 19.62 3.38 4.27
N ILE A 53 19.53 3.89 3.05
CA ILE A 53 20.10 3.26 1.85
C ILE A 53 21.61 3.49 1.82
N ALA A 54 22.01 4.75 1.97
CA ALA A 54 23.40 5.15 1.89
C ALA A 54 23.72 6.32 2.82
N ARG A 55 24.96 6.40 3.27
CA ARG A 55 25.53 7.55 3.97
C ARG A 55 26.35 8.35 2.96
N ILE A 56 25.95 9.58 2.71
CA ILE A 56 26.63 10.49 1.76
C ILE A 56 27.77 11.21 2.48
N SER A 57 27.53 11.61 3.74
CA SER A 57 28.52 12.23 4.62
C SER A 57 28.22 11.87 6.08
N PRO A 58 29.06 12.23 7.05
CA PRO A 58 28.73 12.01 8.46
C PRO A 58 27.39 12.59 8.90
N LEU A 59 26.97 13.70 8.29
CA LEU A 59 25.73 14.39 8.64
C LEU A 59 24.57 14.16 7.64
N VAL A 60 24.85 13.60 6.45
CA VAL A 60 23.83 13.44 5.39
C VAL A 60 23.67 11.98 5.03
N SER A 61 22.44 11.50 5.06
CA SER A 61 22.07 10.17 4.62
C SER A 61 20.94 10.18 3.60
N PHE A 62 20.96 9.19 2.70
CA PHE A 62 19.90 8.89 1.76
C PHE A 62 19.08 7.72 2.31
N ASN A 63 17.76 7.87 2.35
CA ASN A 63 16.86 6.96 3.06
C ASN A 63 15.64 6.65 2.20
N TYR A 64 15.01 5.50 2.48
CA TYR A 64 13.67 5.16 2.01
C TYR A 64 12.70 5.06 3.19
N GLU A 65 11.42 5.15 2.88
CA GLU A 65 10.34 4.97 3.85
C GLU A 65 9.11 4.44 3.12
N TRP A 66 8.38 3.56 3.77
CA TRP A 66 7.06 3.13 3.34
C TRP A 66 6.08 3.22 4.51
N ASN A 67 4.83 3.52 4.19
CA ASN A 67 3.75 3.70 5.16
C ASN A 67 2.55 2.87 4.73
N PHE A 68 1.90 2.26 5.70
CA PHE A 68 0.68 1.49 5.50
C PHE A 68 -0.35 1.83 6.58
N GLY A 69 -1.59 2.08 6.19
CA GLY A 69 -2.64 2.44 7.13
C GLY A 69 -4.02 2.59 6.50
N LEU A 70 -4.85 3.33 7.20
CA LEU A 70 -6.21 3.63 6.78
C LEU A 70 -6.42 5.14 6.73
N SER A 71 -7.24 5.58 5.79
CA SER A 71 -7.65 6.97 5.66
C SER A 71 -9.17 7.09 5.70
N ALA A 72 -9.67 8.10 6.39
CA ALA A 72 -11.09 8.40 6.55
C ALA A 72 -11.37 9.87 6.27
N GLY A 73 -12.64 10.21 6.01
CA GLY A 73 -13.04 11.58 5.64
C GLY A 73 -13.20 11.79 4.15
N TRP A 74 -13.21 10.72 3.39
CA TRP A 74 -13.55 10.71 1.96
C TRP A 74 -15.05 10.94 1.75
N LYS A 75 -15.39 11.60 0.67
CA LYS A 75 -16.75 11.66 0.13
C LYS A 75 -16.88 10.59 -0.94
N PRO A 76 -17.61 9.48 -0.69
CA PRO A 76 -17.74 8.42 -1.69
C PRO A 76 -18.65 8.85 -2.84
N TYR A 77 -18.56 8.11 -3.93
CA TYR A 77 -19.50 8.16 -5.03
C TYR A 77 -20.96 8.01 -4.51
N ASP A 78 -21.81 8.84 -5.02
CA ASP A 78 -23.25 8.81 -4.80
C ASP A 78 -23.96 9.19 -6.10
N ASN A 79 -25.03 8.46 -6.47
CA ASN A 79 -25.73 8.69 -7.73
C ASN A 79 -26.36 10.09 -7.82
N ASP A 80 -26.82 10.62 -6.69
CA ASP A 80 -27.59 11.86 -6.65
C ASP A 80 -26.72 13.06 -6.31
N TYR A 81 -25.78 12.88 -5.37
CA TYR A 81 -25.02 14.00 -4.80
C TYR A 81 -23.54 14.05 -5.18
N ASN A 82 -22.96 12.94 -5.68
CA ASN A 82 -21.55 12.86 -6.02
C ASN A 82 -21.27 11.90 -7.20
N SER A 83 -22.05 12.03 -8.25
CA SER A 83 -22.05 11.10 -9.40
C SER A 83 -20.79 11.21 -10.29
N TYR A 84 -20.03 12.29 -10.18
CA TYR A 84 -18.77 12.47 -10.93
C TYR A 84 -17.57 11.80 -10.29
N ASN A 85 -17.66 11.40 -9.00
CA ASN A 85 -16.56 10.76 -8.30
C ASN A 85 -16.36 9.31 -8.76
N GLY A 86 -15.59 9.10 -9.82
CA GLY A 86 -15.19 7.77 -10.27
C GLY A 86 -14.06 7.12 -9.45
N ALA A 87 -13.44 7.85 -8.55
CA ALA A 87 -12.22 7.41 -7.86
C ALA A 87 -12.50 6.66 -6.55
N VAL A 88 -13.51 7.12 -5.79
CA VAL A 88 -13.68 6.70 -4.39
C VAL A 88 -15.12 6.24 -4.13
N GLY A 89 -15.29 4.95 -3.82
CA GLY A 89 -16.59 4.35 -3.48
C GLY A 89 -16.80 4.14 -1.98
N SER A 90 -15.87 4.51 -1.12
CA SER A 90 -15.99 4.30 0.33
C SER A 90 -15.48 5.48 1.16
N ARG A 91 -16.03 5.63 2.39
CA ARG A 91 -15.61 6.67 3.34
C ARG A 91 -14.27 6.38 4.01
N VAL A 92 -13.87 5.10 3.99
CA VAL A 92 -12.60 4.63 4.53
C VAL A 92 -11.87 3.88 3.43
N ASN A 93 -10.60 4.20 3.22
CA ASN A 93 -9.75 3.61 2.20
C ASN A 93 -8.40 3.20 2.81
N ALA A 94 -7.76 2.20 2.24
CA ALA A 94 -6.37 1.90 2.52
C ALA A 94 -5.49 3.09 2.13
N TYR A 95 -4.42 3.29 2.89
CA TYR A 95 -3.39 4.28 2.67
C TYR A 95 -2.06 3.57 2.49
N LEU A 96 -1.45 3.75 1.36
CA LEU A 96 -0.12 3.26 1.02
C LEU A 96 0.73 4.45 0.58
N ASN A 97 1.92 4.58 1.15
CA ASN A 97 2.87 5.61 0.72
C ASN A 97 4.27 5.01 0.70
N ALA A 98 5.05 5.38 -0.29
CA ALA A 98 6.46 5.04 -0.39
C ALA A 98 7.24 6.27 -0.86
N GLY A 99 8.43 6.48 -0.30
CA GLY A 99 9.23 7.63 -0.65
C GLY A 99 10.71 7.43 -0.37
N ILE A 100 11.48 8.34 -0.93
CA ILE A 100 12.91 8.49 -0.70
C ILE A 100 13.21 9.91 -0.26
N TYR A 101 14.22 10.07 0.57
CA TYR A 101 14.56 11.39 1.09
C TYR A 101 16.01 11.46 1.57
N LEU A 102 16.54 12.67 1.55
CA LEU A 102 17.77 13.04 2.23
C LEU A 102 17.44 13.47 3.66
N ASN A 103 18.20 12.96 4.60
CA ASN A 103 18.19 13.39 5.99
C ASN A 103 19.51 14.10 6.31
N TRP A 104 19.41 15.32 6.76
CA TRP A 104 20.53 16.14 7.19
C TRP A 104 20.47 16.35 8.70
N SER A 105 21.45 15.82 9.44
CA SER A 105 21.57 15.99 10.89
C SER A 105 22.17 17.37 11.20
N LEU A 106 21.30 18.30 11.61
CA LEU A 106 21.70 19.69 11.91
C LEU A 106 22.32 19.84 13.30
N SER A 107 21.82 19.07 14.26
CA SER A 107 22.30 19.07 15.66
C SER A 107 21.91 17.75 16.32
N ARG A 108 22.26 17.56 17.60
CA ARG A 108 21.78 16.40 18.36
C ARG A 108 20.26 16.34 18.48
N TYR A 109 19.59 17.47 18.35
CA TYR A 109 18.13 17.54 18.51
C TYR A 109 17.37 17.51 17.18
N PHE A 110 17.92 18.10 16.12
CA PHE A 110 17.19 18.35 14.90
C PHE A 110 17.85 17.72 13.67
N ASP A 111 17.01 17.10 12.85
CA ASP A 111 17.34 16.73 11.48
C ASP A 111 16.37 17.45 10.53
N PHE A 112 16.88 17.85 9.37
CA PHE A 112 16.08 18.33 8.25
C PHE A 112 15.93 17.22 7.21
N ILE A 113 14.72 17.05 6.69
CA ILE A 113 14.46 16.07 5.64
C ILE A 113 13.89 16.74 4.40
N ILE A 114 14.34 16.30 3.23
CA ILE A 114 13.82 16.69 1.93
C ILE A 114 13.77 15.48 1.00
N GLY A 115 12.69 15.30 0.27
CA GLY A 115 12.52 14.14 -0.62
C GLY A 115 11.25 14.18 -1.42
N GLY A 116 10.93 13.02 -1.98
CA GLY A 116 9.70 12.80 -2.71
C GLY A 116 9.01 11.52 -2.30
N ASP A 117 7.71 11.47 -2.50
CA ASP A 117 6.92 10.29 -2.21
C ASP A 117 5.80 10.08 -3.25
N PHE A 118 5.31 8.86 -3.24
CA PHE A 118 4.12 8.42 -3.96
C PHE A 118 3.11 7.90 -2.93
N THR A 119 1.87 8.33 -3.05
CA THR A 119 0.78 7.89 -2.18
C THR A 119 -0.36 7.30 -3.00
N HIS A 120 -0.89 6.18 -2.55
CA HIS A 120 -2.05 5.50 -3.12
C HIS A 120 -3.15 5.32 -2.08
N PHE A 121 -4.37 5.67 -2.48
CA PHE A 121 -5.60 5.43 -1.69
C PHE A 121 -6.55 4.57 -2.49
N SER A 122 -7.05 3.49 -1.88
CA SER A 122 -8.07 2.64 -2.49
C SER A 122 -8.83 1.82 -1.45
N ASN A 123 -10.00 1.33 -1.82
CA ASN A 123 -10.77 0.43 -0.96
C ASN A 123 -10.57 -1.06 -1.30
N GLY A 124 -9.62 -1.40 -2.17
CA GLY A 124 -9.36 -2.77 -2.57
C GLY A 124 -10.52 -3.45 -3.31
N ASN A 125 -11.34 -2.69 -4.01
CA ASN A 125 -12.56 -3.15 -4.68
C ASN A 125 -13.65 -3.71 -3.75
N THR A 126 -13.63 -3.38 -2.45
CA THR A 126 -14.70 -3.74 -1.53
C THR A 126 -15.98 -2.95 -1.80
N LYS A 127 -15.86 -1.79 -2.47
CA LYS A 127 -16.95 -0.96 -2.96
C LYS A 127 -16.62 -0.37 -4.34
N PHE A 128 -17.63 -0.13 -5.14
CA PHE A 128 -17.51 0.55 -6.43
C PHE A 128 -18.00 2.01 -6.31
N PRO A 129 -17.36 2.98 -7.02
CA PRO A 129 -16.14 2.85 -7.83
C PRO A 129 -14.86 2.74 -6.98
N ASN A 130 -13.78 2.26 -7.58
CA ASN A 130 -12.46 2.20 -6.95
C ASN A 130 -11.35 2.36 -7.98
N ALA A 131 -11.34 3.45 -8.73
CA ALA A 131 -10.17 3.80 -9.53
C ALA A 131 -8.98 4.17 -8.63
N GLY A 132 -9.26 4.55 -7.39
CA GLY A 132 -8.28 5.00 -6.41
C GLY A 132 -7.78 6.41 -6.66
N VAL A 133 -7.05 6.94 -5.70
CA VAL A 133 -6.38 8.25 -5.82
C VAL A 133 -4.88 8.05 -5.67
N ASN A 134 -4.13 8.46 -6.69
CA ASN A 134 -2.67 8.40 -6.71
C ASN A 134 -2.12 9.83 -6.68
N THR A 135 -1.13 10.06 -5.82
CA THR A 135 -0.44 11.35 -5.75
C THR A 135 1.07 11.15 -5.68
N THR A 136 1.79 12.05 -6.33
CA THR A 136 3.24 12.22 -6.15
C THR A 136 3.49 13.59 -5.59
N GLY A 137 4.47 13.70 -4.69
CA GLY A 137 4.77 14.95 -4.03
C GLY A 137 6.22 15.10 -3.62
N ALA A 138 6.62 16.35 -3.45
CA ALA A 138 7.83 16.68 -2.71
C ALA A 138 7.47 16.82 -1.23
N LYS A 139 8.37 16.36 -0.35
CA LYS A 139 8.25 16.50 1.09
C LYS A 139 9.42 17.23 1.69
N ILE A 140 9.12 18.08 2.64
CA ILE A 140 10.11 18.68 3.54
C ILE A 140 9.64 18.46 4.98
N GLY A 141 10.57 18.35 5.90
CA GLY A 141 10.21 18.12 7.31
C GLY A 141 11.35 18.40 8.26
N LEU A 142 10.97 18.55 9.51
CA LEU A 142 11.85 18.71 10.65
C LEU A 142 11.61 17.53 11.60
N VAL A 143 12.69 16.87 12.02
CA VAL A 143 12.64 15.75 12.98
C VAL A 143 13.30 16.19 14.26
N TYR A 144 12.57 16.08 15.37
CA TYR A 144 13.11 16.27 16.70
C TYR A 144 13.55 14.93 17.30
N ASN A 145 14.79 14.83 17.75
CA ASN A 145 15.36 13.63 18.34
C ASN A 145 15.43 13.79 19.88
N PHE A 146 14.66 12.97 20.61
CA PHE A 146 14.56 13.08 22.06
C PHE A 146 15.83 12.64 22.79
N ASN A 147 16.44 11.52 22.41
CA ASN A 147 17.48 10.85 23.20
C ASN A 147 18.79 10.62 22.39
N ARG A 148 19.09 11.51 21.44
CA ARG A 148 20.34 11.42 20.68
C ARG A 148 21.45 12.17 21.41
N GLU A 149 22.57 11.50 21.66
CA GLU A 149 23.78 12.11 22.23
C GLU A 149 24.61 12.79 21.13
N GLU A 150 25.41 13.81 21.50
CA GLU A 150 26.34 14.49 20.59
C GLU A 150 27.29 13.49 19.90
N ALA A 151 27.81 12.57 20.69
CA ALA A 151 28.68 11.49 20.20
C ALA A 151 28.00 10.59 19.13
N ASP A 152 26.67 10.51 19.08
CA ASP A 152 25.94 9.69 18.10
C ASP A 152 26.01 10.28 16.68
N LEU A 153 26.29 11.57 16.54
CA LEU A 153 26.52 12.22 15.24
C LEU A 153 27.81 11.72 14.57
N THR A 154 28.80 11.33 15.36
CA THR A 154 30.11 10.89 14.89
C THR A 154 30.36 9.40 15.04
N LYS A 155 29.62 8.70 15.90
CA LYS A 155 29.77 7.26 16.22
C LYS A 155 29.49 6.30 15.06
N SER A 156 29.11 6.79 13.93
CA SER A 156 28.81 5.93 12.76
C SER A 156 30.01 5.18 12.18
N LEU A 157 31.20 5.36 12.76
CA LEU A 157 32.42 4.73 12.31
C LEU A 157 32.79 3.48 13.14
N VAL A 158 32.12 3.22 14.25
CA VAL A 158 32.34 2.01 15.05
C VAL A 158 31.44 0.90 14.51
N HIS A 159 32.05 -0.10 13.89
CA HIS A 159 31.32 -1.29 13.45
C HIS A 159 31.46 -2.37 14.55
N PRO A 160 30.39 -2.59 15.36
CA PRO A 160 30.41 -3.68 16.31
C PRO A 160 30.50 -5.03 15.58
N TYR A 161 31.05 -6.02 16.26
CA TYR A 161 31.08 -7.37 15.72
C TYR A 161 29.65 -7.86 15.42
N VAL A 162 29.40 -8.19 14.15
CA VAL A 162 28.18 -8.82 13.70
C VAL A 162 28.47 -10.31 13.49
N PRO A 163 27.83 -11.24 14.24
CA PRO A 163 28.03 -12.66 14.05
C PRO A 163 27.69 -13.09 12.63
N ARG A 164 28.34 -14.17 12.19
CA ARG A 164 27.98 -14.79 10.91
C ARG A 164 26.53 -15.24 10.97
N PHE A 165 25.75 -14.87 9.95
CA PHE A 165 24.36 -15.28 9.85
C PHE A 165 24.26 -16.79 9.57
N PRO A 166 23.49 -17.56 10.37
CA PRO A 166 23.25 -18.96 10.09
C PRO A 166 22.27 -19.06 8.93
N ARG A 167 22.75 -19.52 7.78
CA ARG A 167 21.90 -19.73 6.60
C ARG A 167 20.90 -20.85 6.89
N HIS A 168 19.64 -20.63 6.57
CA HIS A 168 18.55 -21.58 6.84
C HIS A 168 17.38 -21.37 5.88
N ILE A 169 16.49 -22.34 5.82
CA ILE A 169 15.22 -22.23 5.12
C ILE A 169 14.14 -21.83 6.13
N SER A 170 13.32 -20.86 5.78
CA SER A 170 12.09 -20.50 6.47
C SER A 170 10.89 -20.74 5.55
N TYR A 171 9.72 -20.88 6.13
CA TYR A 171 8.48 -21.08 5.40
C TYR A 171 7.52 -19.96 5.74
N ASP A 172 7.12 -19.21 4.71
CA ASP A 172 6.11 -18.16 4.84
C ASP A 172 4.76 -18.73 4.38
N LEU A 173 3.74 -18.56 5.18
CA LEU A 173 2.36 -18.85 4.82
C LEU A 173 1.49 -17.64 5.11
N VAL A 174 0.88 -17.09 4.08
CA VAL A 174 -0.10 -16.01 4.20
C VAL A 174 -1.45 -16.54 3.74
N LEU A 175 -2.45 -16.42 4.59
CA LEU A 175 -3.85 -16.66 4.26
C LEU A 175 -4.56 -15.32 4.21
N PHE A 176 -5.41 -15.13 3.21
CA PHE A 176 -6.18 -13.90 3.10
C PHE A 176 -7.63 -14.18 2.71
N GLY A 177 -8.50 -13.28 3.13
CA GLY A 177 -9.90 -13.28 2.78
C GLY A 177 -10.43 -11.87 2.64
N SER A 178 -11.34 -11.67 1.71
CA SER A 178 -11.96 -10.39 1.43
C SER A 178 -13.28 -10.61 0.71
N TRP A 179 -13.98 -9.53 0.42
CA TRP A 179 -15.09 -9.52 -0.53
C TRP A 179 -14.84 -8.44 -1.56
N ARG A 180 -15.36 -8.70 -2.76
CA ARG A 180 -15.19 -7.81 -3.91
C ARG A 180 -16.53 -7.36 -4.45
N ARG A 181 -16.63 -6.10 -4.80
CA ARG A 181 -17.73 -5.52 -5.57
C ARG A 181 -17.14 -4.88 -6.83
N LYS A 182 -17.63 -5.27 -7.99
CA LYS A 182 -17.13 -4.79 -9.29
C LYS A 182 -18.08 -3.78 -9.91
N GLY A 183 -17.53 -2.97 -10.85
CA GLY A 183 -18.33 -2.20 -11.78
C GLY A 183 -18.82 -3.10 -12.92
N VAL A 184 -20.09 -2.99 -13.26
CA VAL A 184 -20.71 -3.65 -14.41
C VAL A 184 -21.24 -2.58 -15.36
N TYR A 185 -21.11 -2.80 -16.66
CA TYR A 185 -21.61 -1.88 -17.67
C TYR A 185 -23.13 -2.04 -17.83
N VAL A 186 -23.82 -0.92 -17.93
CA VAL A 186 -25.25 -0.86 -18.29
C VAL A 186 -25.40 -0.34 -19.72
N GLU A 187 -26.62 -0.45 -20.29
CA GLU A 187 -26.93 -0.05 -21.69
C GLU A 187 -26.43 1.34 -22.09
N SER A 188 -26.40 2.27 -21.14
CA SER A 188 -25.85 3.63 -21.37
C SER A 188 -24.33 3.70 -21.48
N GLY A 189 -23.62 2.57 -21.40
CA GLY A 189 -22.14 2.54 -21.30
C GLY A 189 -21.58 2.98 -19.95
N LYS A 190 -22.43 3.33 -18.99
CA LYS A 190 -22.02 3.72 -17.64
C LYS A 190 -21.73 2.47 -16.82
N GLN A 191 -20.69 2.53 -15.97
CA GLN A 191 -20.44 1.51 -14.97
C GLN A 191 -21.25 1.78 -13.70
N ILE A 192 -21.90 0.74 -13.20
CA ILE A 192 -22.59 0.74 -11.90
C ILE A 192 -22.00 -0.36 -11.00
N ALA A 193 -22.26 -0.29 -9.70
CA ALA A 193 -21.86 -1.35 -8.78
C ALA A 193 -22.59 -2.66 -9.12
N SER A 194 -21.87 -3.78 -9.07
CA SER A 194 -22.49 -5.12 -9.18
C SER A 194 -23.55 -5.32 -8.09
N PRO A 195 -24.61 -6.11 -8.35
CA PRO A 195 -25.72 -6.28 -7.40
C PRO A 195 -25.30 -6.90 -6.07
N GLY A 196 -24.25 -7.72 -6.07
CA GLY A 196 -23.73 -8.43 -4.89
C GLY A 196 -22.29 -8.13 -4.57
N SER A 197 -21.87 -8.60 -3.40
CA SER A 197 -20.47 -8.73 -3.01
C SER A 197 -20.06 -10.18 -3.11
N TYR A 198 -18.89 -10.45 -3.62
CA TYR A 198 -18.38 -11.78 -3.93
C TYR A 198 -17.18 -12.10 -3.06
N PRO A 199 -17.10 -13.28 -2.44
CA PRO A 199 -15.99 -13.66 -1.60
C PRO A 199 -14.72 -13.84 -2.45
N VAL A 200 -13.61 -13.41 -1.89
CA VAL A 200 -12.26 -13.66 -2.39
C VAL A 200 -11.46 -14.26 -1.25
N ALA A 201 -10.81 -15.39 -1.47
CA ALA A 201 -9.94 -16.00 -0.49
C ALA A 201 -8.72 -16.58 -1.19
N GLY A 202 -7.62 -16.68 -0.47
CA GLY A 202 -6.43 -17.27 -1.05
C GLY A 202 -5.34 -17.53 -0.06
N PHE A 203 -4.26 -18.09 -0.58
CA PHE A 203 -3.05 -18.34 0.16
C PHE A 203 -1.82 -18.02 -0.67
N ASN A 204 -0.74 -17.69 0.01
CA ASN A 204 0.60 -17.63 -0.50
C ASN A 204 1.48 -18.51 0.37
N PHE A 205 2.17 -19.48 -0.20
CA PHE A 205 3.13 -20.34 0.49
C PHE A 205 4.50 -20.20 -0.16
N ALA A 206 5.51 -19.82 0.62
CA ALA A 206 6.84 -19.59 0.09
C ALA A 206 7.94 -20.17 1.00
N PRO A 207 8.60 -21.26 0.60
CA PRO A 207 9.89 -21.65 1.16
C PRO A 207 10.96 -20.65 0.73
N MET A 208 11.64 -20.05 1.72
CA MET A 208 12.62 -18.97 1.54
C MET A 208 13.98 -19.38 2.08
N TYR A 209 15.02 -19.31 1.26
CA TYR A 209 16.40 -19.47 1.68
C TYR A 209 16.97 -18.15 2.17
N ASN A 210 17.25 -18.07 3.47
CA ASN A 210 17.81 -16.91 4.13
C ASN A 210 19.33 -16.89 3.96
N LEU A 211 19.84 -16.03 3.07
CA LEU A 211 21.25 -15.95 2.73
C LEU A 211 22.06 -15.18 3.76
N ASN A 212 21.52 -14.07 4.24
CA ASN A 212 22.10 -13.20 5.25
C ASN A 212 21.01 -12.44 6.02
N TYR A 213 21.39 -11.50 6.89
CA TYR A 213 20.46 -10.71 7.69
C TYR A 213 19.45 -9.88 6.88
N LYS A 214 19.73 -9.62 5.60
CA LYS A 214 18.94 -8.70 4.77
C LYS A 214 18.34 -9.34 3.53
N LEU A 215 18.89 -10.45 3.06
CA LEU A 215 18.51 -11.05 1.77
C LEU A 215 18.00 -12.46 1.96
N ARG A 216 16.85 -12.73 1.37
CA ARG A 216 16.31 -14.08 1.23
C ARG A 216 15.69 -14.27 -0.15
N PHE A 217 15.79 -15.50 -0.66
CA PHE A 217 15.29 -15.91 -1.97
C PHE A 217 14.47 -17.17 -1.83
N GLY A 218 13.50 -17.33 -2.69
CA GLY A 218 12.65 -18.52 -2.68
C GLY A 218 11.74 -18.62 -3.87
N VAL A 219 10.81 -19.53 -3.77
CA VAL A 219 9.71 -19.70 -4.70
C VAL A 219 8.40 -19.52 -3.95
N SER A 220 7.39 -19.06 -4.63
CA SER A 220 6.06 -18.83 -4.07
C SER A 220 5.03 -19.61 -4.87
N LEU A 221 4.19 -20.34 -4.17
CA LEU A 221 2.96 -20.93 -4.70
C LEU A 221 1.78 -20.08 -4.18
N ASP A 222 1.01 -19.56 -5.12
CA ASP A 222 -0.14 -18.71 -4.86
C ASP A 222 -1.41 -19.41 -5.30
N GLY A 223 -2.45 -19.37 -4.47
CA GLY A 223 -3.79 -19.82 -4.82
C GLY A 223 -4.81 -18.75 -4.48
N VAL A 224 -5.69 -18.44 -5.43
CA VAL A 224 -6.77 -17.46 -5.24
C VAL A 224 -8.08 -18.04 -5.72
N TYR A 225 -9.09 -17.95 -4.87
CA TYR A 225 -10.50 -18.11 -5.22
C TYR A 225 -11.14 -16.73 -5.33
N ASP A 226 -11.78 -16.43 -6.45
CA ASP A 226 -12.51 -15.18 -6.68
C ASP A 226 -13.97 -15.51 -7.09
N GLY A 227 -14.88 -15.39 -6.15
CA GLY A 227 -16.30 -15.64 -6.37
C GLY A 227 -16.97 -14.68 -7.36
N SER A 228 -16.28 -13.60 -7.76
CA SER A 228 -16.79 -12.65 -8.76
C SER A 228 -16.49 -13.06 -10.20
N ALA A 229 -15.78 -14.18 -10.40
CA ALA A 229 -15.52 -14.70 -11.73
C ALA A 229 -16.78 -15.37 -12.29
N ASN A 230 -17.12 -15.07 -13.55
CA ASN A 230 -18.25 -15.67 -14.28
C ASN A 230 -19.60 -15.60 -13.54
N VAL A 231 -19.83 -14.53 -12.77
CA VAL A 231 -21.12 -14.34 -12.07
C VAL A 231 -22.16 -13.84 -13.07
N TYR A 232 -23.14 -14.68 -13.32
CA TYR A 232 -24.36 -14.34 -14.05
C TYR A 232 -25.53 -14.31 -13.07
N THR A 233 -26.29 -13.23 -13.07
CA THR A 233 -27.55 -13.16 -12.33
C THR A 233 -28.69 -13.28 -13.33
N GLU A 234 -29.52 -14.30 -13.19
CA GLU A 234 -30.63 -14.59 -14.11
C GLU A 234 -31.61 -13.42 -14.24
N ASP A 235 -31.77 -12.61 -13.22
CA ASP A 235 -32.71 -11.49 -13.18
C ASP A 235 -32.20 -10.17 -13.78
N ARG A 236 -30.95 -10.09 -14.21
CA ARG A 236 -30.33 -8.83 -14.64
C ARG A 236 -29.28 -9.03 -15.73
N ILE A 237 -29.67 -9.72 -16.79
CA ILE A 237 -28.87 -9.85 -17.99
C ILE A 237 -29.20 -8.67 -18.90
N VAL A 238 -28.26 -7.73 -19.07
CA VAL A 238 -28.31 -6.77 -20.18
C VAL A 238 -27.48 -7.36 -21.30
N GLU A 239 -28.12 -7.97 -22.26
CA GLU A 239 -27.51 -8.34 -23.50
C GLU A 239 -27.43 -7.10 -24.37
N TYR A 240 -26.23 -6.63 -24.69
CA TYR A 240 -26.04 -5.66 -25.75
C TYR A 240 -26.25 -6.38 -27.07
N ASP A 241 -27.40 -6.22 -27.65
CA ASP A 241 -27.58 -6.54 -29.05
C ASP A 241 -27.07 -5.35 -29.87
N TYR A 242 -25.93 -5.55 -30.54
CA TYR A 242 -25.31 -4.54 -31.40
C TYR A 242 -26.10 -4.29 -32.68
N ASP A 243 -27.12 -5.09 -32.95
CA ASP A 243 -27.94 -5.05 -34.14
C ASP A 243 -29.43 -4.67 -33.86
N GLY A 244 -29.71 -3.60 -33.18
CA GLY A 244 -30.99 -2.87 -33.25
C GLY A 244 -32.30 -3.66 -33.26
N GLY A 245 -32.35 -4.88 -32.78
CA GLY A 245 -33.51 -5.76 -32.75
C GLY A 245 -34.18 -5.78 -31.38
N SER A 246 -35.44 -5.42 -31.30
CA SER A 246 -36.30 -5.49 -30.12
C SER A 246 -36.57 -6.93 -29.70
N GLY A 247 -35.75 -7.52 -28.89
CA GLY A 247 -35.99 -8.79 -28.22
C GLY A 247 -36.09 -8.59 -26.72
N THR A 248 -37.16 -9.03 -26.10
CA THR A 248 -37.32 -9.14 -24.66
C THR A 248 -36.38 -10.23 -24.12
N SER A 249 -35.15 -9.93 -23.91
CA SER A 249 -34.23 -10.84 -23.25
C SER A 249 -33.76 -10.27 -21.94
N GLY A 250 -33.54 -11.14 -20.97
CA GLY A 250 -33.07 -10.81 -19.63
C GLY A 250 -31.78 -10.02 -19.63
N ARG A 251 -31.54 -9.25 -18.62
CA ARG A 251 -30.37 -8.39 -18.50
C ARG A 251 -29.15 -9.17 -17.99
N ARG A 252 -28.11 -9.36 -18.80
CA ARG A 252 -26.82 -9.95 -18.38
C ARG A 252 -25.84 -8.88 -17.96
N PHE A 253 -25.34 -8.97 -16.73
CA PHE A 253 -24.20 -8.16 -16.32
C PHE A 253 -22.91 -8.95 -16.57
N LEU A 254 -22.14 -8.54 -17.57
CA LEU A 254 -20.79 -9.04 -17.77
C LEU A 254 -19.86 -8.37 -16.75
N VAL A 255 -19.24 -9.17 -15.90
CA VAL A 255 -18.15 -8.72 -15.02
C VAL A 255 -16.85 -8.90 -15.78
N PRO A 256 -16.22 -7.84 -16.31
CA PRO A 256 -15.03 -7.99 -17.12
C PRO A 256 -13.83 -8.51 -16.31
N GLY A 257 -13.07 -9.40 -16.91
CA GLY A 257 -11.67 -9.60 -16.60
C GLY A 257 -11.26 -10.85 -15.81
N ILE A 258 -12.17 -11.64 -15.22
CA ILE A 258 -11.79 -12.91 -14.57
C ILE A 258 -12.68 -14.02 -15.10
N GLN A 259 -12.09 -14.96 -15.84
CA GLN A 259 -12.82 -16.06 -16.47
C GLN A 259 -12.93 -17.30 -15.57
N HIS A 260 -12.04 -17.46 -14.59
CA HIS A 260 -12.00 -18.62 -13.71
C HIS A 260 -12.07 -18.19 -12.23
N GLN A 261 -12.86 -18.92 -11.44
CA GLN A 261 -12.96 -18.68 -10.00
C GLN A 261 -11.69 -19.06 -9.25
N LEU A 262 -10.94 -20.03 -9.76
CA LEU A 262 -9.70 -20.51 -9.17
C LEU A 262 -8.51 -20.13 -10.06
N ALA A 263 -7.50 -19.55 -9.47
CA ALA A 263 -6.23 -19.26 -10.09
C ALA A 263 -5.09 -19.79 -9.21
N LEU A 264 -4.13 -20.45 -9.83
CA LEU A 264 -2.88 -20.88 -9.21
C LEU A 264 -1.72 -20.18 -9.89
N GLY A 265 -0.75 -19.74 -9.11
CA GLY A 265 0.44 -19.08 -9.59
C GLY A 265 1.70 -19.67 -8.97
N LEU A 266 2.78 -19.69 -9.75
CA LEU A 266 4.12 -20.00 -9.26
C LEU A 266 5.04 -18.85 -9.65
N SER A 267 5.80 -18.34 -8.67
CA SER A 267 6.72 -17.23 -8.92
C SER A 267 8.03 -17.37 -8.14
N GLY A 268 9.09 -16.73 -8.66
CA GLY A 268 10.32 -16.52 -7.91
C GLY A 268 10.13 -15.36 -6.95
N ARG A 269 10.69 -15.47 -5.74
CA ARG A 269 10.61 -14.45 -4.70
C ARG A 269 12.00 -14.04 -4.23
N ALA A 270 12.27 -12.75 -4.20
CA ALA A 270 13.49 -12.17 -3.65
C ALA A 270 13.08 -11.05 -2.70
N GLU A 271 13.61 -11.07 -1.49
CA GLU A 271 13.28 -10.08 -0.47
C GLU A 271 14.52 -9.47 0.15
N TYR A 272 14.43 -8.19 0.38
CA TYR A 272 15.32 -7.42 1.22
C TYR A 272 14.57 -7.10 2.52
N VAL A 273 15.07 -7.66 3.63
CA VAL A 273 14.44 -7.60 4.97
C VAL A 273 14.99 -6.43 5.77
#